data_24067205340dc4ca7011d505c9ea11cc
#
_entry.id   24067205340dc4ca7011d505c9ea11cc
#
_cell.length_a   1.000
_cell.length_b   1.000
_cell.length_c   1.000
_cell.angle_alpha   90.00
_cell.angle_beta   90.00
_cell.angle_gamma   90.00
#
_symmetry.space_group_name_H-M   'P 1'
#
loop_
_entity.id
_entity.type
_entity.pdbx_description
1 polymer ?
#
loop_
_entity_poly.entity_id
_entity_poly.type
_entity_poly.pdbx_seq_one_letter_code
_entity_poly.pdbx_strand_id
1 'polypeptide(L)'
;MEEQIDILNPDGTPAGYSCGRTRVHAEGLWHRTVHIWVFDGKGRILFQLRSHLKENNPNLLDTSCAGHISAGDTGKNAAIRELREELGLDKSPEDLEYLFEATHENVLNGGSYIDNEYYDTYRTSVTDEEAARLVPQPGEVDDFKWMTVEEFLSMHAKNPEKFVEHPKDYGWLAGL
;
A
#
# COMPACT_ATOMS: atom_id res chain seq x y z
N MET A 1 -11.22 1.67 -18.98
CA MET A 1 -11.05 3.15 -18.86
C MET A 1 -9.94 3.34 -17.83
N GLU A 2 -8.96 4.19 -18.10
CA GLU A 2 -7.83 4.40 -17.19
C GLU A 2 -8.29 5.09 -15.90
N GLU A 3 -7.74 4.68 -14.76
CA GLU A 3 -7.99 5.30 -13.47
C GLU A 3 -7.61 6.79 -13.50
N GLN A 4 -8.52 7.64 -13.02
CA GLN A 4 -8.27 9.07 -12.84
C GLN A 4 -7.88 9.34 -11.39
N ILE A 5 -6.87 10.16 -11.18
CA ILE A 5 -6.31 10.48 -9.88
C ILE A 5 -6.30 11.99 -9.70
N ASP A 6 -6.72 12.46 -8.52
CA ASP A 6 -6.67 13.88 -8.17
C ASP A 6 -5.22 14.32 -7.92
N ILE A 7 -4.82 15.43 -8.52
CA ILE A 7 -3.46 15.95 -8.43
C ILE A 7 -3.32 16.94 -7.28
N LEU A 8 -2.19 16.82 -6.61
CA LEU A 8 -1.78 17.72 -5.54
C LEU A 8 -0.63 18.64 -6.00
N ASN A 9 -0.52 19.77 -5.33
CA ASN A 9 0.69 20.55 -5.31
C ASN A 9 1.77 19.85 -4.44
N PRO A 10 3.04 20.20 -4.57
CA PRO A 10 4.11 19.62 -3.74
C PRO A 10 3.92 19.79 -2.23
N ASP A 11 3.12 20.76 -1.80
CA ASP A 11 2.77 21.00 -0.38
C ASP A 11 1.54 20.20 0.11
N GLY A 12 1.00 19.31 -0.73
CA GLY A 12 -0.15 18.46 -0.41
C GLY A 12 -1.51 19.13 -0.62
N THR A 13 -1.56 20.40 -1.02
CA THR A 13 -2.83 21.07 -1.34
C THR A 13 -3.38 20.62 -2.70
N PRO A 14 -4.71 20.57 -2.89
CA PRO A 14 -5.31 20.21 -4.18
C PRO A 14 -4.86 21.13 -5.32
N ALA A 15 -4.43 20.56 -6.44
CA ALA A 15 -4.10 21.32 -7.65
C ALA A 15 -5.33 21.69 -8.49
N GLY A 16 -6.50 21.12 -8.16
CA GLY A 16 -7.78 21.47 -8.78
C GLY A 16 -8.06 20.74 -10.11
N TYR A 17 -7.33 19.69 -10.41
CA TYR A 17 -7.58 18.84 -11.58
C TYR A 17 -7.20 17.38 -11.31
N SER A 18 -7.69 16.49 -12.18
CA SER A 18 -7.36 15.07 -12.17
C SER A 18 -6.77 14.66 -13.52
N CYS A 19 -5.98 13.60 -13.55
CA CYS A 19 -5.51 13.00 -14.81
C CYS A 19 -5.29 11.48 -14.67
N GLY A 20 -5.05 10.84 -15.81
CA GLY A 20 -4.84 9.39 -15.86
C GLY A 20 -3.56 8.96 -15.15
N ARG A 21 -3.61 7.79 -14.50
CA ARG A 21 -2.51 7.18 -13.74
C ARG A 21 -1.19 7.14 -14.52
N THR A 22 -1.23 6.81 -15.81
CA THR A 22 -0.03 6.77 -16.67
C THR A 22 0.67 8.13 -16.70
N ARG A 23 -0.09 9.21 -16.85
CA ARG A 23 0.45 10.56 -16.86
C ARG A 23 0.98 10.98 -15.48
N VAL A 24 0.29 10.61 -14.40
CA VAL A 24 0.72 10.90 -13.02
C VAL A 24 2.15 10.45 -12.81
N HIS A 25 2.47 9.20 -13.14
CA HIS A 25 3.79 8.63 -12.92
C HIS A 25 4.82 9.03 -13.99
N ALA A 26 4.40 9.29 -15.23
CA ALA A 26 5.32 9.78 -16.27
C ALA A 26 5.83 11.20 -15.99
N GLU A 27 4.98 12.06 -15.43
CA GLU A 27 5.32 13.46 -15.11
C GLU A 27 5.72 13.67 -13.64
N GLY A 28 5.61 12.65 -12.78
CA GLY A 28 5.91 12.74 -11.35
C GLY A 28 4.97 13.70 -10.60
N LEU A 29 3.69 13.66 -10.95
CA LEU A 29 2.68 14.50 -10.32
C LEU A 29 2.37 13.99 -8.91
N TRP A 30 2.31 14.90 -7.94
CA TRP A 30 1.92 14.56 -6.58
C TRP A 30 0.47 14.11 -6.52
N HIS A 31 0.24 13.01 -5.82
CA HIS A 31 -1.08 12.39 -5.70
C HIS A 31 -1.24 11.67 -4.36
N ARG A 32 -2.41 11.08 -4.12
CA ARG A 32 -2.68 10.36 -2.87
C ARG A 32 -2.82 8.87 -3.09
N THR A 33 -2.28 8.12 -2.12
CA THR A 33 -2.41 6.67 -2.02
C THR A 33 -2.81 6.25 -0.61
N VAL A 34 -3.04 4.96 -0.41
CA VAL A 34 -3.31 4.35 0.90
C VAL A 34 -2.40 3.17 1.13
N HIS A 35 -1.92 3.03 2.36
CA HIS A 35 -1.26 1.84 2.88
C HIS A 35 -2.14 1.21 3.95
N ILE A 36 -2.30 -0.09 3.92
CA ILE A 36 -3.09 -0.81 4.90
C ILE A 36 -2.25 -1.94 5.51
N TRP A 37 -2.19 -1.98 6.83
CA TRP A 37 -1.58 -3.05 7.61
C TRP A 37 -2.67 -3.95 8.19
N VAL A 38 -2.61 -5.24 7.89
CA VAL A 38 -3.56 -6.25 8.36
C VAL A 38 -2.89 -7.10 9.43
N PHE A 39 -3.54 -7.18 10.59
CA PHE A 39 -3.09 -7.94 11.75
C PHE A 39 -3.99 -9.14 11.99
N ASP A 40 -3.42 -10.26 12.43
CA ASP A 40 -4.20 -11.38 12.94
C ASP A 40 -4.34 -11.32 14.48
N GLY A 41 -5.19 -12.18 15.03
CA GLY A 41 -5.38 -12.27 16.49
C GLY A 41 -4.17 -12.82 17.26
N LYS A 42 -3.09 -13.18 16.58
CA LYS A 42 -1.84 -13.74 17.15
C LYS A 42 -0.69 -12.75 17.15
N GLY A 43 -0.93 -11.48 16.82
CA GLY A 43 0.07 -10.42 16.75
C GLY A 43 0.99 -10.50 15.53
N ARG A 44 0.58 -11.21 14.48
CA ARG A 44 1.32 -11.24 13.22
C ARG A 44 0.75 -10.21 12.25
N ILE A 45 1.60 -9.73 11.39
CA ILE A 45 1.33 -8.75 10.35
C ILE A 45 1.38 -9.45 9.00
N LEU A 46 0.42 -9.16 8.13
CA LEU A 46 0.41 -9.63 6.75
C LEU A 46 1.34 -8.76 5.91
N PHE A 47 2.20 -9.40 5.14
CA PHE A 47 2.93 -8.79 4.03
C PHE A 47 2.46 -9.43 2.73
N GLN A 48 2.24 -8.63 1.69
CA GLN A 48 2.02 -9.17 0.35
C GLN A 48 3.35 -9.42 -0.36
N LEU A 49 3.45 -10.50 -1.12
CA LEU A 49 4.48 -10.68 -2.13
C LEU A 49 3.97 -10.11 -3.44
N ARG A 50 4.56 -9.01 -3.88
CA ARG A 50 4.18 -8.34 -5.15
C ARG A 50 4.36 -9.30 -6.31
N SER A 51 3.40 -9.29 -7.22
CA SER A 51 3.45 -10.17 -8.39
C SER A 51 4.73 -9.97 -9.21
N HIS A 52 5.26 -11.08 -9.71
CA HIS A 52 6.36 -11.10 -10.67
C HIS A 52 6.02 -10.38 -11.99
N LEU A 53 4.74 -10.11 -12.25
CA LEU A 53 4.25 -9.39 -13.44
C LEU A 53 4.21 -7.87 -13.26
N LYS A 54 4.45 -7.37 -12.05
CA LYS A 54 4.47 -5.92 -11.80
C LYS A 54 5.67 -5.27 -12.49
N GLU A 55 5.44 -4.12 -13.11
CA GLU A 55 6.51 -3.29 -13.69
C GLU A 55 7.47 -2.76 -12.63
N ASN A 56 6.91 -2.40 -11.47
CA ASN A 56 7.65 -1.79 -10.37
C ASN A 56 7.75 -2.75 -9.19
N ASN A 57 8.98 -2.91 -8.67
CA ASN A 57 9.25 -3.72 -7.47
C ASN A 57 8.64 -5.14 -7.52
N PRO A 58 8.80 -5.91 -8.63
CA PRO A 58 8.30 -7.28 -8.69
C PRO A 58 9.03 -8.18 -7.68
N ASN A 59 8.34 -9.20 -7.17
CA ASN A 59 8.88 -10.20 -6.24
C ASN A 59 9.38 -9.64 -4.90
N LEU A 60 8.99 -8.41 -4.52
CA LEU A 60 9.32 -7.85 -3.21
C LEU A 60 8.13 -8.02 -2.24
N LEU A 61 8.46 -8.12 -0.95
CA LEU A 61 7.49 -7.99 0.12
C LEU A 61 7.12 -6.51 0.31
N ASP A 62 5.84 -6.25 0.50
CA ASP A 62 5.27 -4.92 0.60
C ASP A 62 4.26 -4.86 1.76
N THR A 63 3.66 -3.69 2.02
CA THR A 63 2.54 -3.54 2.95
C THR A 63 1.48 -4.61 2.70
N SER A 64 0.57 -4.82 3.63
CA SER A 64 -0.48 -5.84 3.44
C SER A 64 -1.31 -5.56 2.18
N CYS A 65 -1.58 -4.29 1.93
CA CYS A 65 -2.36 -3.80 0.80
C CYS A 65 -2.04 -2.32 0.57
N ALA A 66 -2.01 -1.88 -0.68
CA ALA A 66 -1.76 -0.47 -1.03
C ALA A 66 -2.40 -0.12 -2.38
N GLY A 67 -2.85 1.12 -2.54
CA GLY A 67 -3.41 1.56 -3.81
C GLY A 67 -3.66 3.05 -3.90
N HIS A 68 -4.01 3.50 -5.09
CA HIS A 68 -4.32 4.91 -5.36
C HIS A 68 -5.70 5.30 -4.82
N ILE A 69 -5.82 6.56 -4.44
CA ILE A 69 -7.13 7.16 -4.19
C ILE A 69 -7.63 7.73 -5.52
N SER A 70 -8.68 7.11 -6.06
CA SER A 70 -9.29 7.58 -7.31
C SER A 70 -9.88 8.98 -7.17
N ALA A 71 -9.95 9.73 -8.26
CA ALA A 71 -10.46 11.10 -8.27
C ALA A 71 -11.85 11.22 -7.61
N GLY A 72 -11.95 12.14 -6.66
CA GLY A 72 -13.17 12.39 -5.89
C GLY A 72 -13.46 11.38 -4.77
N ASP A 73 -12.59 10.39 -4.55
CA ASP A 73 -12.77 9.39 -3.49
C ASP A 73 -12.04 9.80 -2.19
N THR A 74 -12.26 9.03 -1.13
CA THR A 74 -11.61 9.21 0.17
C THR A 74 -10.61 8.08 0.45
N GLY A 75 -9.61 8.34 1.30
CA GLY A 75 -8.64 7.32 1.69
C GLY A 75 -9.29 6.07 2.29
N LYS A 76 -10.32 6.23 3.14
CA LYS A 76 -11.05 5.08 3.71
C LYS A 76 -11.76 4.23 2.66
N ASN A 77 -12.43 4.85 1.70
CA ASN A 77 -13.12 4.12 0.64
C ASN A 77 -12.12 3.40 -0.26
N ALA A 78 -11.03 4.08 -0.62
CA ALA A 78 -9.94 3.47 -1.38
C ALA A 78 -9.35 2.26 -0.62
N ALA A 79 -9.07 2.39 0.68
CA ALA A 79 -8.56 1.30 1.50
C ALA A 79 -9.50 0.08 1.52
N ILE A 80 -10.82 0.28 1.65
CA ILE A 80 -11.82 -0.80 1.61
C ILE A 80 -11.84 -1.47 0.23
N ARG A 81 -11.80 -0.68 -0.82
CA ARG A 81 -11.76 -1.19 -2.20
C ARG A 81 -10.52 -2.06 -2.43
N GLU A 82 -9.34 -1.57 -2.06
CA GLU A 82 -8.08 -2.29 -2.23
C GLU A 82 -8.04 -3.59 -1.39
N LEU A 83 -8.51 -3.57 -0.14
CA LEU A 83 -8.61 -4.78 0.69
C LEU A 83 -9.46 -5.86 0.01
N ARG A 84 -10.56 -5.46 -0.63
CA ARG A 84 -11.43 -6.39 -1.36
C ARG A 84 -10.75 -6.88 -2.64
N GLU A 85 -10.12 -6.00 -3.41
CA GLU A 85 -9.51 -6.33 -4.70
C GLU A 85 -8.25 -7.17 -4.54
N GLU A 86 -7.30 -6.73 -3.70
CA GLU A 86 -6.00 -7.40 -3.54
C GLU A 86 -6.02 -8.62 -2.61
N LEU A 87 -6.88 -8.61 -1.57
CA LEU A 87 -6.89 -9.65 -0.53
C LEU A 87 -8.18 -10.49 -0.50
N GLY A 88 -9.23 -10.09 -1.21
CA GLY A 88 -10.55 -10.72 -1.08
C GLY A 88 -11.18 -10.47 0.30
N LEU A 89 -10.80 -9.40 1.00
CA LEU A 89 -11.21 -9.09 2.36
C LEU A 89 -12.27 -7.99 2.38
N ASP A 90 -13.49 -8.34 2.80
CA ASP A 90 -14.57 -7.37 2.98
C ASP A 90 -14.48 -6.71 4.37
N LYS A 91 -14.28 -5.40 4.39
CA LYS A 91 -14.26 -4.57 5.60
C LYS A 91 -15.19 -3.37 5.45
N SER A 92 -15.64 -2.84 6.58
CA SER A 92 -16.40 -1.59 6.67
C SER A 92 -15.49 -0.42 7.10
N PRO A 93 -15.91 0.84 6.93
CA PRO A 93 -15.12 1.99 7.39
C PRO A 93 -14.78 1.98 8.88
N GLU A 94 -15.62 1.34 9.70
CA GLU A 94 -15.47 1.21 11.15
C GLU A 94 -14.37 0.20 11.53
N ASP A 95 -14.04 -0.74 10.63
CA ASP A 95 -12.98 -1.73 10.82
C ASP A 95 -11.58 -1.17 10.57
N LEU A 96 -11.50 0.06 10.03
CA LEU A 96 -10.24 0.72 9.70
C LEU A 96 -9.88 1.79 10.73
N GLU A 97 -8.73 1.64 11.36
CA GLU A 97 -8.12 2.68 12.19
C GLU A 97 -7.10 3.47 11.37
N TYR A 98 -7.29 4.80 11.29
CA TYR A 98 -6.30 5.70 10.71
C TYR A 98 -5.11 5.86 11.64
N LEU A 99 -3.91 5.78 11.11
CA LEU A 99 -2.67 5.88 11.87
C LEU A 99 -1.95 7.21 11.65
N PHE A 100 -1.57 7.50 10.43
CA PHE A 100 -0.82 8.70 10.05
C PHE A 100 -0.83 8.94 8.55
N GLU A 101 -0.45 10.16 8.17
CA GLU A 101 -0.07 10.52 6.81
C GLU A 101 1.45 10.60 6.69
N ALA A 102 1.98 10.22 5.54
CA ALA A 102 3.39 10.44 5.21
C ALA A 102 3.58 10.71 3.73
N THR A 103 4.80 11.02 3.32
CA THR A 103 5.16 11.25 1.92
C THR A 103 6.18 10.21 1.46
N HIS A 104 6.12 9.90 0.18
CA HIS A 104 7.07 9.04 -0.50
C HIS A 104 7.45 9.67 -1.83
N GLU A 105 8.75 9.70 -2.12
CA GLU A 105 9.28 10.15 -3.40
C GLU A 105 10.22 9.07 -3.93
N ASN A 106 9.94 8.56 -5.12
CA ASN A 106 10.75 7.53 -5.73
C ASN A 106 10.85 7.71 -7.24
N VAL A 107 11.98 7.31 -7.81
CA VAL A 107 12.22 7.31 -9.25
C VAL A 107 12.63 5.91 -9.65
N LEU A 108 11.80 5.25 -10.40
CA LEU A 108 11.93 3.86 -10.82
C LEU A 108 12.16 3.75 -12.34
N ASN A 109 12.54 2.56 -12.77
CA ASN A 109 12.67 2.19 -14.20
C ASN A 109 13.51 3.18 -15.01
N GLY A 110 14.64 3.65 -14.44
CA GLY A 110 15.54 4.57 -15.12
C GLY A 110 14.95 5.97 -15.35
N GLY A 111 13.95 6.37 -14.57
CA GLY A 111 13.31 7.68 -14.64
C GLY A 111 11.99 7.70 -15.42
N SER A 112 11.54 6.58 -15.94
CA SER A 112 10.26 6.51 -16.67
C SER A 112 9.03 6.37 -15.75
N TYR A 113 9.25 6.12 -14.45
CA TYR A 113 8.21 6.04 -13.45
C TYR A 113 8.62 6.84 -12.22
N ILE A 114 7.93 7.94 -11.97
CA ILE A 114 8.19 8.84 -10.84
C ILE A 114 6.99 8.75 -9.90
N ASP A 115 7.27 8.45 -8.64
CA ASP A 115 6.25 8.20 -7.64
C ASP A 115 6.36 9.22 -6.51
N ASN A 116 5.55 10.27 -6.61
CA ASN A 116 5.49 11.35 -5.62
C ASN A 116 4.13 11.28 -4.91
N GLU A 117 4.12 10.72 -3.72
CA GLU A 117 2.91 10.37 -2.99
C GLU A 117 2.79 11.08 -1.65
N TYR A 118 1.56 11.46 -1.32
CA TYR A 118 1.05 11.57 0.04
C TYR A 118 0.23 10.31 0.31
N TYR A 119 0.57 9.53 1.32
CA TYR A 119 -0.17 8.32 1.64
C TYR A 119 -0.75 8.33 3.04
N ASP A 120 -2.01 7.88 3.11
CA ASP A 120 -2.70 7.65 4.37
C ASP A 120 -2.49 6.20 4.80
N THR A 121 -2.00 6.00 6.03
CA THR A 121 -1.80 4.65 6.57
C THR A 121 -2.93 4.26 7.51
N TYR A 122 -3.49 3.08 7.26
CA TYR A 122 -4.54 2.46 8.07
C TYR A 122 -4.09 1.12 8.62
N ARG A 123 -4.74 0.67 9.71
CA ARG A 123 -4.67 -0.72 10.13
C ARG A 123 -6.06 -1.33 10.28
N THR A 124 -6.12 -2.64 10.13
CA THR A 124 -7.29 -3.46 10.41
C THR A 124 -6.86 -4.81 10.97
N SER A 125 -7.81 -5.58 11.49
CA SER A 125 -7.56 -6.92 12.00
C SER A 125 -8.44 -7.94 11.31
N VAL A 126 -7.96 -9.18 11.24
CA VAL A 126 -8.73 -10.31 10.71
C VAL A 126 -8.88 -11.40 11.76
N THR A 127 -10.00 -12.09 11.69
CA THR A 127 -10.22 -13.35 12.41
C THR A 127 -9.44 -14.49 11.75
N ASP A 128 -9.28 -15.63 12.45
CA ASP A 128 -8.66 -16.82 11.84
C ASP A 128 -9.43 -17.32 10.61
N GLU A 129 -10.76 -17.13 10.59
CA GLU A 129 -11.61 -17.50 9.45
C GLU A 129 -11.38 -16.57 8.24
N GLU A 130 -11.31 -15.26 8.45
CA GLU A 130 -10.98 -14.28 7.39
C GLU A 130 -9.57 -14.52 6.86
N ALA A 131 -8.58 -14.73 7.75
CA ALA A 131 -7.20 -15.00 7.36
C ALA A 131 -7.06 -16.26 6.49
N ALA A 132 -7.87 -17.30 6.77
CA ALA A 132 -7.89 -18.53 5.98
C ALA A 132 -8.56 -18.37 4.59
N ARG A 133 -9.27 -17.27 4.36
CA ARG A 133 -10.01 -17.01 3.11
C ARG A 133 -9.36 -15.93 2.23
N LEU A 134 -8.22 -15.40 2.64
CA LEU A 134 -7.50 -14.39 1.82
C LEU A 134 -7.16 -14.98 0.46
N VAL A 135 -7.40 -14.19 -0.59
CA VAL A 135 -7.16 -14.60 -1.98
C VAL A 135 -6.32 -13.52 -2.66
N PRO A 136 -5.08 -13.85 -3.07
CA PRO A 136 -4.25 -12.92 -3.82
C PRO A 136 -4.89 -12.52 -5.15
N GLN A 137 -4.87 -11.23 -5.47
CA GLN A 137 -5.34 -10.74 -6.77
C GLN A 137 -4.34 -11.15 -7.86
N PRO A 138 -4.76 -11.92 -8.87
CA PRO A 138 -3.89 -12.32 -9.96
C PRO A 138 -3.28 -11.12 -10.71
N GLY A 139 -1.96 -11.15 -10.86
CA GLY A 139 -1.20 -10.08 -11.53
C GLY A 139 -0.79 -8.91 -10.64
N GLU A 140 -1.40 -8.77 -9.45
CA GLU A 140 -1.02 -7.76 -8.46
C GLU A 140 -0.23 -8.39 -7.30
N VAL A 141 -0.72 -9.48 -6.74
CA VAL A 141 -0.16 -10.20 -5.59
C VAL A 141 0.04 -11.67 -5.94
N ASP A 142 1.23 -12.20 -5.70
CA ASP A 142 1.54 -13.62 -5.95
C ASP A 142 1.34 -14.48 -4.70
N ASP A 143 1.59 -13.93 -3.49
CA ASP A 143 1.48 -14.68 -2.23
C ASP A 143 1.36 -13.75 -1.02
N PHE A 144 1.10 -14.32 0.14
CA PHE A 144 1.06 -13.65 1.44
C PHE A 144 2.05 -14.24 2.42
N LYS A 145 2.61 -13.38 3.27
CA LYS A 145 3.49 -13.80 4.36
C LYS A 145 3.08 -13.17 5.67
N TRP A 146 2.74 -14.00 6.65
CA TRP A 146 2.52 -13.58 8.03
C TRP A 146 3.84 -13.56 8.80
N MET A 147 4.14 -12.44 9.47
CA MET A 147 5.33 -12.28 10.31
C MET A 147 4.98 -11.55 11.59
N THR A 148 5.61 -11.93 12.69
CA THR A 148 5.63 -11.06 13.89
C THR A 148 6.50 -9.83 13.61
N VAL A 149 6.38 -8.79 14.42
CA VAL A 149 7.25 -7.60 14.32
C VAL A 149 8.73 -7.99 14.42
N GLU A 150 9.07 -8.89 15.35
CA GLU A 150 10.44 -9.36 15.54
C GLU A 150 10.98 -10.11 14.30
N GLU A 151 10.18 -10.99 13.73
CA GLU A 151 10.53 -11.72 12.49
C GLU A 151 10.74 -10.77 11.32
N PHE A 152 9.85 -9.78 11.16
CA PHE A 152 9.99 -8.75 10.14
C PHE A 152 11.28 -7.95 10.32
N LEU A 153 11.52 -7.39 11.51
CA LEU A 153 12.71 -6.57 11.79
C LEU A 153 14.01 -7.35 11.57
N SER A 154 14.04 -8.64 12.00
CA SER A 154 15.19 -9.52 11.80
C SER A 154 15.41 -9.82 10.31
N MET A 155 14.34 -10.07 9.56
CA MET A 155 14.42 -10.38 8.13
C MET A 155 14.81 -9.13 7.31
N HIS A 156 14.20 -7.98 7.60
CA HIS A 156 14.50 -6.71 6.93
C HIS A 156 15.95 -6.28 7.19
N ALA A 157 16.45 -6.38 8.41
CA ALA A 157 17.84 -6.04 8.73
C ALA A 157 18.88 -6.89 7.98
N LYS A 158 18.52 -8.13 7.65
CA LYS A 158 19.42 -9.05 6.93
C LYS A 158 19.29 -8.97 5.41
N ASN A 159 18.11 -8.64 4.92
CA ASN A 159 17.77 -8.68 3.50
C ASN A 159 16.85 -7.51 3.12
N PRO A 160 17.27 -6.25 3.29
CA PRO A 160 16.44 -5.09 2.97
C PRO A 160 15.99 -5.07 1.52
N GLU A 161 16.80 -5.61 0.61
CA GLU A 161 16.51 -5.70 -0.82
C GLU A 161 15.30 -6.58 -1.17
N LYS A 162 14.77 -7.33 -0.21
CA LYS A 162 13.55 -8.14 -0.38
C LYS A 162 12.27 -7.40 -0.08
N PHE A 163 12.37 -6.15 0.33
CA PHE A 163 11.23 -5.33 0.74
C PHE A 163 11.12 -4.08 -0.10
N VAL A 164 9.90 -3.63 -0.34
CA VAL A 164 9.65 -2.25 -0.75
C VAL A 164 9.85 -1.36 0.47
N GLU A 165 10.65 -0.32 0.34
CA GLU A 165 11.01 0.52 1.48
C GLU A 165 9.91 1.53 1.83
N HIS A 166 9.40 1.43 3.06
CA HIS A 166 8.45 2.35 3.65
C HIS A 166 8.94 2.79 5.06
N PRO A 167 9.93 3.70 5.13
CA PRO A 167 10.62 4.01 6.39
C PRO A 167 9.69 4.47 7.52
N LYS A 168 8.64 5.25 7.20
CA LYS A 168 7.67 5.74 8.18
C LYS A 168 6.82 4.59 8.75
N ASP A 169 6.32 3.73 7.89
CA ASP A 169 5.55 2.54 8.26
C ASP A 169 6.39 1.57 9.09
N TYR A 170 7.61 1.29 8.64
CA TYR A 170 8.52 0.38 9.35
C TYR A 170 8.96 0.93 10.70
N GLY A 171 9.15 2.25 10.81
CA GLY A 171 9.39 2.90 12.10
C GLY A 171 8.21 2.77 13.06
N TRP A 172 6.98 2.88 12.54
CA TRP A 172 5.78 2.64 13.34
C TRP A 172 5.66 1.17 13.78
N LEU A 173 5.86 0.22 12.86
CA LEU A 173 5.85 -1.21 13.19
C LEU A 173 6.89 -1.57 14.26
N ALA A 174 8.09 -0.98 14.20
CA ALA A 174 9.15 -1.21 15.19
C ALA A 174 8.81 -0.66 16.59
N GLY A 175 7.82 0.20 16.69
CA GLY A 175 7.32 0.76 17.97
C GLY A 175 6.21 -0.06 18.62
N LEU A 176 5.72 -1.12 17.98
CA LEU A 176 4.68 -1.99 18.52
C LEU A 176 5.27 -3.01 19.49
#